data_de7c1323a847aa451e1213886cb81fb4
#
_entry.id   de7c1323a847aa451e1213886cb81fb4
#
_cell.length_a   1.000
_cell.length_b   1.000
_cell.length_c   1.000
_cell.angle_alpha   90.00
_cell.angle_beta   90.00
_cell.angle_gamma   90.00
#
_symmetry.space_group_name_H-M   'P 1'
#
loop_
_entity.id
_entity.type
_entity.pdbx_description
1 polymer ?
#
loop_
_entity_poly.entity_id
_entity_poly.type
_entity_poly.pdbx_seq_one_letter_code
_entity_poly.pdbx_strand_id
1 'polypeptide(L)'
;MAAHSPVEKRWSELTPRELYAFLKLRTDVFLVEQGVDETELDWRDAEPETLHCWIETTTADGAAEIAAYLRVLFDAEAEHADAHRVIGRVVVHPAHRGTGLAQVLLGRVIEQFGHESLLLHAQSYIAPLYARVGFEPFGAEYIEAGIPHISMLRKGAARPGAALGGR
;
A
#
# COMPACT_ATOMS: atom_id res chain seq x y z
N MET A 1 4.44 8.64 23.03
CA MET A 1 4.69 8.41 21.59
C MET A 1 3.56 9.01 20.80
N ALA A 2 3.82 9.95 19.91
CA ALA A 2 2.77 10.49 19.05
C ALA A 2 2.20 9.33 18.21
N ALA A 3 0.88 9.14 18.28
CA ALA A 3 0.22 8.16 17.44
C ALA A 3 0.34 8.64 15.99
N HIS A 4 1.04 7.86 15.16
CA HIS A 4 1.11 8.13 13.72
C HIS A 4 -0.26 7.85 13.11
N SER A 5 -1.04 8.88 12.90
CA SER A 5 -2.35 8.76 12.24
C SER A 5 -2.15 8.84 10.73
N PRO A 6 -2.53 7.80 9.98
CA PRO A 6 -2.48 7.84 8.53
C PRO A 6 -3.38 8.93 7.95
N VAL A 7 -2.89 9.61 6.93
CA VAL A 7 -3.67 10.50 6.06
C VAL A 7 -4.15 9.69 4.87
N GLU A 8 -5.41 9.86 4.50
CA GLU A 8 -6.02 9.15 3.39
C GLU A 8 -6.70 10.16 2.46
N LYS A 9 -6.35 10.12 1.17
CA LYS A 9 -6.95 11.01 0.17
C LYS A 9 -7.08 10.32 -1.19
N ARG A 10 -8.07 10.74 -1.93
CA ARG A 10 -8.22 10.44 -3.35
C ARG A 10 -7.54 11.53 -4.18
N TRP A 11 -7.31 11.27 -5.46
CA TRP A 11 -6.63 12.20 -6.36
C TRP A 11 -7.19 13.63 -6.29
N SER A 12 -8.51 13.78 -6.34
CA SER A 12 -9.19 15.10 -6.33
C SER A 12 -9.02 15.89 -5.01
N GLU A 13 -8.57 15.23 -3.95
CA GLU A 13 -8.38 15.83 -2.62
C GLU A 13 -6.92 16.21 -2.36
N LEU A 14 -6.01 15.75 -3.24
CA LEU A 14 -4.57 15.98 -3.09
C LEU A 14 -4.19 17.43 -3.41
N THR A 15 -3.36 18.00 -2.57
CA THR A 15 -2.64 19.23 -2.92
C THR A 15 -1.41 18.90 -3.77
N PRO A 16 -0.91 19.85 -4.60
CA PRO A 16 0.32 19.65 -5.35
C PRO A 16 1.52 19.28 -4.47
N ARG A 17 1.57 19.83 -3.23
CA ARG A 17 2.64 19.53 -2.28
C ARG A 17 2.60 18.09 -1.80
N GLU A 18 1.44 17.57 -1.43
CA GLU A 18 1.25 16.18 -1.00
C GLU A 18 1.61 15.21 -2.12
N LEU A 19 1.10 15.48 -3.33
CA LEU A 19 1.43 14.70 -4.52
C LEU A 19 2.94 14.66 -4.74
N TYR A 20 3.60 15.82 -4.77
CA TYR A 20 5.04 15.91 -4.96
C TYR A 20 5.81 15.16 -3.86
N ALA A 21 5.37 15.28 -2.60
CA ALA A 21 6.06 14.68 -1.46
C ALA A 21 6.06 13.15 -1.51
N PHE A 22 4.91 12.50 -1.77
CA PHE A 22 4.93 11.05 -1.86
C PHE A 22 5.54 10.52 -3.16
N LEU A 23 5.44 11.24 -4.29
CA LEU A 23 6.14 10.88 -5.51
C LEU A 23 7.67 10.97 -5.33
N LYS A 24 8.14 11.99 -4.60
CA LYS A 24 9.55 12.11 -4.25
C LYS A 24 10.02 10.90 -3.43
N LEU A 25 9.30 10.53 -2.37
CA LEU A 25 9.64 9.36 -1.56
C LEU A 25 9.70 8.08 -2.40
N ARG A 26 8.69 7.85 -3.24
CA ARG A 26 8.64 6.70 -4.14
C ARG A 26 9.82 6.67 -5.10
N THR A 27 10.13 7.80 -5.73
CA THR A 27 11.25 7.92 -6.67
C THR A 27 12.60 7.71 -5.97
N ASP A 28 12.81 8.33 -4.81
CA ASP A 28 14.05 8.19 -4.05
C ASP A 28 14.32 6.73 -3.66
N VAL A 29 13.29 5.97 -3.30
CA VAL A 29 13.44 4.58 -2.88
C VAL A 29 13.44 3.62 -4.07
N PHE A 30 12.43 3.66 -4.92
CA PHE A 30 12.31 2.66 -5.98
C PHE A 30 13.32 2.88 -7.11
N LEU A 31 13.47 4.11 -7.60
CA LEU A 31 14.39 4.39 -8.70
C LEU A 31 15.83 4.58 -8.20
N VAL A 32 16.05 5.46 -7.23
CA VAL A 32 17.43 5.86 -6.85
C VAL A 32 18.08 4.80 -5.97
N GLU A 33 17.39 4.30 -4.93
CA GLU A 33 17.98 3.32 -4.00
C GLU A 33 17.94 1.90 -4.58
N GLN A 34 16.78 1.45 -5.08
CA GLN A 34 16.60 0.07 -5.55
C GLN A 34 16.97 -0.13 -7.02
N GLY A 35 17.13 0.96 -7.79
CA GLY A 35 17.47 0.88 -9.21
C GLY A 35 16.38 0.28 -10.10
N VAL A 36 15.12 0.34 -9.66
CA VAL A 36 13.98 -0.10 -10.48
C VAL A 36 13.78 0.89 -11.62
N ASP A 37 14.09 0.48 -12.84
CA ASP A 37 14.03 1.31 -14.06
C ASP A 37 12.73 1.11 -14.87
N GLU A 38 11.70 0.62 -14.21
CA GLU A 38 10.36 0.49 -14.78
C GLU A 38 9.51 1.74 -14.54
N THR A 39 8.38 1.83 -15.23
CA THR A 39 7.48 2.97 -15.15
C THR A 39 6.92 3.17 -13.75
N GLU A 40 7.43 4.15 -13.01
CA GLU A 40 6.95 4.48 -11.67
C GLU A 40 5.62 5.26 -11.72
N LEU A 41 5.50 6.21 -12.64
CA LEU A 41 4.28 6.99 -12.84
C LEU A 41 3.44 6.34 -13.95
N ASP A 42 2.41 5.61 -13.58
CA ASP A 42 1.62 4.73 -14.43
C ASP A 42 0.19 5.24 -14.69
N TRP A 43 -0.08 6.51 -14.37
CA TRP A 43 -1.39 7.17 -14.40
C TRP A 43 -2.43 6.62 -13.43
N ARG A 44 -2.19 5.47 -12.81
CA ARG A 44 -3.11 4.86 -11.86
C ARG A 44 -3.25 5.65 -10.56
N ASP A 45 -2.31 6.53 -10.27
CA ASP A 45 -2.42 7.49 -9.16
C ASP A 45 -3.60 8.45 -9.32
N ALA A 46 -3.94 8.80 -10.59
CA ALA A 46 -5.01 9.72 -10.93
C ALA A 46 -6.39 9.06 -11.10
N GLU A 47 -6.49 7.74 -10.99
CA GLU A 47 -7.77 7.03 -11.06
C GLU A 47 -8.68 7.43 -9.87
N PRO A 48 -9.98 7.69 -10.11
CA PRO A 48 -10.90 8.18 -9.05
C PRO A 48 -11.01 7.25 -7.84
N GLU A 49 -10.87 5.94 -8.06
CA GLU A 49 -10.98 4.92 -7.02
C GLU A 49 -9.66 4.66 -6.26
N THR A 50 -8.54 5.18 -6.76
CA THR A 50 -7.25 5.02 -6.08
C THR A 50 -7.24 5.80 -4.77
N LEU A 51 -6.92 5.08 -3.68
CA LEU A 51 -6.71 5.67 -2.37
C LEU A 51 -5.21 5.81 -2.11
N HIS A 52 -4.78 7.01 -1.78
CA HIS A 52 -3.44 7.31 -1.29
C HIS A 52 -3.47 7.32 0.23
N CYS A 53 -2.56 6.60 0.86
CA CYS A 53 -2.47 6.50 2.31
C CYS A 53 -1.02 6.71 2.75
N TRP A 54 -0.77 7.65 3.68
CA TRP A 54 0.58 7.96 4.13
C TRP A 54 0.63 8.41 5.59
N ILE A 55 1.84 8.39 6.13
CA ILE A 55 2.15 8.92 7.46
C ILE A 55 3.09 10.11 7.29
N GLU A 56 2.71 11.24 7.87
CA GLU A 56 3.55 12.43 7.94
C GLU A 56 4.42 12.42 9.19
N THR A 57 5.59 13.01 9.05
CA THR A 57 6.51 13.31 10.14
C THR A 57 7.08 14.70 9.97
N THR A 58 7.83 15.14 10.95
CA THR A 58 8.52 16.43 10.90
C THR A 58 10.00 16.19 11.01
N THR A 59 10.76 16.74 10.07
CA THR A 59 12.22 16.71 10.09
C THR A 59 12.80 17.56 11.22
N ALA A 60 14.08 17.43 11.53
CA ALA A 60 14.73 18.15 12.63
C ALA A 60 14.68 19.68 12.46
N ASP A 61 14.58 20.17 11.22
CA ASP A 61 14.44 21.59 10.89
C ASP A 61 12.97 22.06 10.84
N GLY A 62 12.02 21.18 11.20
CA GLY A 62 10.60 21.48 11.28
C GLY A 62 9.82 21.34 9.96
N ALA A 63 10.42 20.86 8.89
CA ALA A 63 9.73 20.61 7.64
C ALA A 63 8.87 19.35 7.69
N ALA A 64 7.70 19.40 7.04
CA ALA A 64 6.86 18.20 6.89
C ALA A 64 7.48 17.23 5.88
N GLU A 65 7.55 15.96 6.22
CA GLU A 65 8.08 14.87 5.42
C GLU A 65 7.13 13.67 5.44
N ILE A 66 7.09 12.88 4.38
CA ILE A 66 6.36 11.62 4.38
C ILE A 66 7.27 10.50 4.84
N ALA A 67 6.90 9.88 5.96
CA ALA A 67 7.66 8.79 6.57
C ALA A 67 7.34 7.42 5.94
N ALA A 68 6.11 7.21 5.50
CA ALA A 68 5.67 5.98 4.84
C ALA A 68 4.48 6.26 3.93
N TYR A 69 4.31 5.47 2.88
CA TYR A 69 3.25 5.61 1.91
C TYR A 69 2.85 4.25 1.33
N LEU A 70 1.60 4.12 0.94
CA LEU A 70 1.09 3.10 0.04
C LEU A 70 -0.07 3.65 -0.78
N ARG A 71 -0.42 2.97 -1.87
CA ARG A 71 -1.69 3.20 -2.58
C ARG A 71 -2.54 1.93 -2.63
N VAL A 72 -3.84 2.11 -2.71
CA VAL A 72 -4.81 1.03 -2.96
C VAL A 72 -5.53 1.33 -4.26
N LEU A 73 -5.30 0.49 -5.26
CA LEU A 73 -5.96 0.55 -6.55
C LEU A 73 -7.29 -0.20 -6.50
N PHE A 74 -8.17 0.09 -7.45
CA PHE A 74 -9.38 -0.68 -7.70
C PHE A 74 -9.42 -1.17 -9.14
N ASP A 75 -9.50 -2.49 -9.33
CA ASP A 75 -9.61 -3.14 -10.63
C ASP A 75 -11.03 -3.66 -10.84
N ALA A 76 -11.68 -3.21 -11.92
CA ALA A 76 -13.03 -3.67 -12.26
C ALA A 76 -13.06 -5.18 -12.53
N GLU A 77 -11.98 -5.73 -13.07
CA GLU A 77 -11.76 -7.16 -13.24
C GLU A 77 -10.69 -7.62 -12.23
N ALA A 78 -11.06 -8.53 -11.34
CA ALA A 78 -10.14 -9.06 -10.35
C ALA A 78 -9.06 -9.92 -11.00
N GLU A 79 -7.79 -9.66 -10.70
CA GLU A 79 -6.67 -10.44 -11.20
C GLU A 79 -6.70 -11.88 -10.64
N HIS A 80 -7.08 -12.02 -9.37
CA HIS A 80 -7.13 -13.32 -8.70
C HIS A 80 -8.29 -13.36 -7.71
N ALA A 81 -9.02 -14.47 -7.70
CA ALA A 81 -10.22 -14.66 -6.88
C ALA A 81 -11.22 -13.51 -7.07
N ASP A 82 -11.67 -12.89 -5.98
CA ASP A 82 -12.55 -11.72 -5.94
C ASP A 82 -11.82 -10.45 -5.46
N ALA A 83 -10.50 -10.40 -5.62
CA ALA A 83 -9.68 -9.29 -5.14
C ALA A 83 -9.64 -8.14 -6.16
N HIS A 84 -10.58 -7.23 -6.03
CA HIS A 84 -10.63 -5.99 -6.83
C HIS A 84 -9.72 -4.88 -6.29
N ARG A 85 -9.28 -5.00 -5.03
CA ARG A 85 -8.38 -4.02 -4.42
C ARG A 85 -6.95 -4.52 -4.40
N VAL A 86 -6.05 -3.72 -4.98
CA VAL A 86 -4.63 -4.04 -5.08
C VAL A 86 -3.81 -3.01 -4.32
N ILE A 87 -3.11 -3.46 -3.28
CA ILE A 87 -2.18 -2.62 -2.52
C ILE A 87 -0.85 -2.58 -3.28
N GLY A 88 -0.33 -1.39 -3.51
CA GLY A 88 0.93 -1.20 -4.20
C GLY A 88 1.73 -0.01 -3.69
N ARG A 89 2.95 0.13 -4.21
CA ARG A 89 3.85 1.23 -3.88
C ARG A 89 4.08 1.40 -2.38
N VAL A 90 4.10 0.29 -1.63
CA VAL A 90 4.41 0.31 -0.19
C VAL A 90 5.87 0.73 0.00
N VAL A 91 6.09 1.84 0.67
CA VAL A 91 7.42 2.41 0.85
C VAL A 91 7.54 3.07 2.23
N VAL A 92 8.69 2.89 2.87
CA VAL A 92 9.05 3.57 4.12
C VAL A 92 10.34 4.34 3.89
N HIS A 93 10.32 5.61 4.27
CA HIS A 93 11.51 6.47 4.20
C HIS A 93 12.67 5.82 4.97
N PRO A 94 13.91 5.78 4.42
CA PRO A 94 15.04 5.07 5.03
C PRO A 94 15.26 5.39 6.51
N ALA A 95 15.11 6.66 6.91
CA ALA A 95 15.29 7.09 8.30
C ALA A 95 14.22 6.55 9.28
N HIS A 96 13.11 6.02 8.77
CA HIS A 96 11.98 5.55 9.58
C HIS A 96 11.73 4.04 9.46
N ARG A 97 12.62 3.29 8.80
CA ARG A 97 12.53 1.82 8.68
C ARG A 97 12.68 1.13 10.03
N GLY A 98 12.04 -0.02 10.17
CA GLY A 98 12.07 -0.79 11.40
C GLY A 98 11.19 -0.25 12.54
N THR A 99 10.42 0.82 12.31
CA THR A 99 9.55 1.45 13.31
C THR A 99 8.07 1.04 13.22
N GLY A 100 7.73 0.13 12.28
CA GLY A 100 6.38 -0.41 12.15
C GLY A 100 5.41 0.42 11.30
N LEU A 101 5.87 1.45 10.60
CA LEU A 101 4.97 2.35 9.84
C LEU A 101 4.22 1.64 8.71
N ALA A 102 4.86 0.68 8.03
CA ALA A 102 4.17 -0.11 7.01
C ALA A 102 3.00 -0.91 7.60
N GLN A 103 3.19 -1.48 8.79
CA GLN A 103 2.12 -2.20 9.50
C GLN A 103 0.97 -1.26 9.91
N VAL A 104 1.27 -0.03 10.31
CA VAL A 104 0.25 0.98 10.63
C VAL A 104 -0.59 1.29 9.39
N LEU A 105 0.04 1.53 8.24
CA LEU A 105 -0.66 1.79 6.97
C LEU A 105 -1.51 0.57 6.52
N LEU A 106 -0.93 -0.63 6.57
CA LEU A 106 -1.65 -1.87 6.23
C LEU A 106 -2.83 -2.11 7.17
N GLY A 107 -2.65 -1.87 8.47
CA GLY A 107 -3.72 -1.96 9.47
C GLY A 107 -4.88 -1.03 9.10
N ARG A 108 -4.59 0.20 8.71
CA ARG A 108 -5.61 1.18 8.29
C ARG A 108 -6.38 0.73 7.05
N VAL A 109 -5.68 0.22 6.04
CA VAL A 109 -6.32 -0.33 4.83
C VAL A 109 -7.21 -1.54 5.17
N ILE A 110 -6.76 -2.41 6.06
CA ILE A 110 -7.52 -3.58 6.49
C ILE A 110 -8.76 -3.17 7.32
N GLU A 111 -8.69 -2.16 8.16
CA GLU A 111 -9.85 -1.61 8.86
C GLU A 111 -10.92 -1.13 7.87
N GLN A 112 -10.51 -0.46 6.80
CA GLN A 112 -11.43 0.10 5.82
C GLN A 112 -11.96 -0.94 4.83
N PHE A 113 -11.11 -1.80 4.29
CA PHE A 113 -11.41 -2.72 3.19
C PHE A 113 -11.29 -4.20 3.56
N GLY A 114 -11.04 -4.54 4.80
CA GLY A 114 -10.78 -5.93 5.20
C GLY A 114 -11.98 -6.88 5.08
N HIS A 115 -13.16 -6.37 4.72
CA HIS A 115 -14.32 -7.15 4.33
C HIS A 115 -14.28 -7.58 2.85
N GLU A 116 -13.42 -6.94 2.05
CA GLU A 116 -13.10 -7.30 0.67
C GLU A 116 -11.80 -8.12 0.64
N SER A 117 -11.60 -8.90 -0.41
CA SER A 117 -10.30 -9.53 -0.65
C SER A 117 -9.31 -8.49 -1.13
N LEU A 118 -8.09 -8.54 -0.57
CA LEU A 118 -7.00 -7.62 -0.87
C LEU A 118 -5.85 -8.38 -1.51
N LEU A 119 -5.29 -7.84 -2.59
CA LEU A 119 -4.18 -8.42 -3.33
C LEU A 119 -2.97 -7.50 -3.27
N LEU A 120 -1.78 -8.05 -3.29
CA LEU A 120 -0.53 -7.32 -3.49
C LEU A 120 0.54 -8.20 -4.14
N HIS A 121 1.53 -7.54 -4.74
CA HIS A 121 2.72 -8.16 -5.31
C HIS A 121 3.92 -7.74 -4.46
N ALA A 122 4.38 -8.65 -3.60
CA ALA A 122 5.44 -8.38 -2.65
C ALA A 122 6.81 -8.73 -3.24
N GLN A 123 7.79 -7.87 -3.02
CA GLN A 123 9.18 -8.32 -3.10
C GLN A 123 9.35 -9.47 -2.11
N SER A 124 9.89 -10.62 -2.55
CA SER A 124 9.86 -11.87 -1.78
C SER A 124 10.47 -11.76 -0.39
N TYR A 125 11.52 -10.95 -0.22
CA TYR A 125 12.17 -10.78 1.08
C TYR A 125 11.31 -10.04 2.12
N ILE A 126 10.26 -9.28 1.66
CA ILE A 126 9.33 -8.55 2.55
C ILE A 126 8.03 -9.36 2.78
N ALA A 127 7.79 -10.44 2.07
CA ALA A 127 6.57 -11.24 2.21
C ALA A 127 6.20 -11.59 3.67
N PRO A 128 7.16 -11.88 4.59
CA PRO A 128 6.83 -12.12 5.99
C PRO A 128 6.15 -10.94 6.70
N LEU A 129 6.38 -9.70 6.27
CA LEU A 129 5.69 -8.52 6.81
C LEU A 129 4.19 -8.59 6.51
N TYR A 130 3.83 -8.93 5.29
CA TYR A 130 2.43 -9.05 4.85
C TYR A 130 1.74 -10.28 5.44
N ALA A 131 2.47 -11.39 5.60
CA ALA A 131 1.94 -12.59 6.24
C ALA A 131 1.45 -12.32 7.69
N ARG A 132 2.11 -11.43 8.43
CA ARG A 132 1.70 -11.03 9.80
C ARG A 132 0.34 -10.37 9.87
N VAL A 133 -0.14 -9.79 8.77
CA VAL A 133 -1.45 -9.13 8.68
C VAL A 133 -2.46 -9.92 7.84
N GLY A 134 -2.20 -11.22 7.65
CA GLY A 134 -3.13 -12.18 7.10
C GLY A 134 -3.07 -12.36 5.57
N PHE A 135 -2.02 -11.88 4.90
CA PHE A 135 -1.79 -12.22 3.49
C PHE A 135 -1.11 -13.58 3.37
N GLU A 136 -1.58 -14.36 2.40
CA GLU A 136 -1.02 -15.66 2.06
C GLU A 136 -0.48 -15.63 0.64
N PRO A 137 0.72 -16.19 0.37
CA PRO A 137 1.27 -16.24 -0.98
C PRO A 137 0.45 -17.20 -1.87
N PHE A 138 0.37 -16.88 -3.15
CA PHE A 138 -0.18 -17.75 -4.16
C PHE A 138 0.64 -17.67 -5.47
N GLY A 139 0.55 -18.69 -6.29
CA GLY A 139 1.35 -18.80 -7.52
C GLY A 139 2.84 -19.06 -7.24
N ALA A 140 3.64 -18.92 -8.27
CA ALA A 140 5.09 -19.08 -8.20
C ALA A 140 5.78 -17.73 -8.00
N GLU A 141 6.96 -17.73 -7.39
CA GLU A 141 7.84 -16.56 -7.38
C GLU A 141 8.23 -16.20 -8.82
N TYR A 142 8.30 -14.91 -9.12
CA TYR A 142 8.67 -14.36 -10.42
C TYR A 142 9.63 -13.19 -10.27
N ILE A 143 10.30 -12.81 -11.35
CA ILE A 143 11.22 -11.66 -11.36
C ILE A 143 10.50 -10.47 -11.98
N GLU A 144 10.48 -9.36 -11.27
CA GLU A 144 10.00 -8.05 -11.73
C GLU A 144 11.08 -7.01 -11.43
N ALA A 145 11.47 -6.22 -12.43
CA ALA A 145 12.58 -5.24 -12.30
C ALA A 145 13.86 -5.83 -11.70
N GLY A 146 14.18 -7.10 -12.00
CA GLY A 146 15.35 -7.80 -11.46
C GLY A 146 15.22 -8.24 -9.99
N ILE A 147 14.09 -8.05 -9.35
CA ILE A 147 13.82 -8.40 -7.94
C ILE A 147 12.83 -9.57 -7.87
N PRO A 148 13.09 -10.61 -7.07
CA PRO A 148 12.12 -11.66 -6.82
C PRO A 148 10.84 -11.14 -6.16
N HIS A 149 9.67 -11.49 -6.73
CA HIS A 149 8.34 -11.13 -6.24
C HIS A 149 7.47 -12.36 -6.03
N ILE A 150 6.52 -12.23 -5.13
CA ILE A 150 5.46 -13.21 -4.89
C ILE A 150 4.11 -12.50 -4.75
N SER A 151 3.09 -13.02 -5.41
CA SER A 151 1.73 -12.51 -5.26
C SER A 151 1.13 -13.01 -3.95
N MET A 152 0.42 -12.14 -3.24
CA MET A 152 -0.20 -12.47 -1.95
C MET A 152 -1.64 -11.99 -1.91
N LEU A 153 -2.50 -12.82 -1.32
CA LEU A 153 -3.93 -12.58 -1.16
C LEU A 153 -4.30 -12.59 0.32
N ARG A 154 -5.09 -11.61 0.74
CA ARG A 154 -5.82 -11.62 2.00
C ARG A 154 -7.31 -11.72 1.70
N LYS A 155 -7.94 -12.83 2.09
CA LYS A 155 -9.39 -13.02 1.90
C LYS A 155 -10.18 -12.05 2.76
N GLY A 156 -11.26 -11.53 2.20
CA GLY A 156 -12.19 -10.67 2.92
C GLY A 156 -12.81 -11.39 4.12
N ALA A 157 -12.91 -10.70 5.26
CA ALA A 157 -13.66 -11.21 6.40
C ALA A 157 -15.16 -10.97 6.18
N ALA A 158 -16.01 -11.95 6.53
CA ALA A 158 -17.44 -11.75 6.49
C ALA A 158 -17.83 -10.52 7.34
N ARG A 159 -18.70 -9.64 6.79
CA ARG A 159 -19.23 -8.52 7.58
C ARG A 159 -19.98 -9.08 8.79
N PRO A 160 -19.67 -8.65 10.04
CA PRO A 160 -20.50 -8.98 11.18
C PRO A 160 -21.89 -8.38 10.92
N GLY A 161 -22.91 -9.22 10.69
CA GLY A 161 -24.29 -8.78 10.47
C GLY A 161 -24.98 -9.26 9.19
N ALA A 162 -24.33 -9.98 8.29
CA ALA A 162 -24.98 -10.67 7.18
C ALA A 162 -25.50 -12.06 7.59
N ALA A 163 -26.04 -12.16 8.82
CA ALA A 163 -26.73 -13.37 9.27
C ALA A 163 -28.22 -13.25 8.91
N LEU A 164 -28.62 -14.00 7.86
CA LEU A 164 -29.92 -14.64 7.71
C LEU A 164 -31.17 -13.76 7.85
N GLY A 165 -31.54 -13.07 6.79
CA GLY A 165 -32.93 -12.88 6.43
C GLY A 165 -33.43 -14.11 5.67
N GLY A 166 -33.50 -15.24 6.34
CA GLY A 166 -34.19 -16.43 5.85
C GLY A 166 -35.61 -16.44 6.40
N ARG A 167 -36.58 -16.15 5.54
CA ARG A 167 -37.90 -16.84 5.49
C ARG A 167 -38.59 -16.49 4.19
#